data_a1a230e5cd64c80194fc47ee8a141b90
#
_entry.id   a1a230e5cd64c80194fc47ee8a141b90
#
_cell.length_a   1.000
_cell.length_b   1.000
_cell.length_c   1.000
_cell.angle_alpha   90.00
_cell.angle_beta   90.00
_cell.angle_gamma   90.00
#
_symmetry.space_group_name_H-M   'P 1'
#
loop_
_entity.id
_entity.type
_entity.pdbx_description
1 polymer ?
#
loop_
_entity_poly.entity_id
_entity_poly.type
_entity_poly.pdbx_seq_one_letter_code
_entity_poly.pdbx_strand_id
1 'polypeptide(L)'
;MRITSSGYATAALAGILVVVTACSSSPSGPSGGGNGGGGGGGGGGGGATGLTVTMLGAGDIGMCGRPEVAQTARLVAGLEGDLLLAGDIAYFQGTAANFRDCFNPFWGQFRSRWHAVPGNHEYESAGAAPYFAYFGDAAGPPGLGYHSLTAGDWLILMLDSNIPATRGSPQWDFARRALEGQRTPCTMAVWHHPLFSSGQNGNNPQMRDMWALLEANRAEVILSGHDHLYERFARQTSEGNPDPVNGIRQFTAGTGGAELYSFVRAAPNSEARILKFGVVRFTLRPAQVDWEFLAIDGSVADRGLDTCR
;
A
#
# COMPACT_ATOMS: atom_id res chain seq x y z
N MET A 1 -3.53 60.31 6.07
CA MET A 1 -3.16 61.13 4.90
C MET A 1 -2.86 60.20 3.72
N ARG A 2 -3.71 60.32 2.68
CA ARG A 2 -3.63 59.74 1.32
C ARG A 2 -3.38 58.24 1.10
N ILE A 3 -4.49 57.65 0.68
CA ILE A 3 -4.68 56.38 -0.06
C ILE A 3 -4.24 56.62 -1.50
N THR A 4 -3.47 55.67 -2.09
CA THR A 4 -3.35 55.55 -3.57
C THR A 4 -3.61 54.12 -3.98
N SER A 5 -4.65 53.99 -4.79
CA SER A 5 -5.10 52.79 -5.52
C SER A 5 -4.32 52.67 -6.85
N SER A 6 -4.01 51.44 -7.25
CA SER A 6 -3.69 51.04 -8.65
C SER A 6 -3.80 49.50 -8.71
N GLY A 7 -4.52 48.81 -9.55
CA GLY A 7 -4.94 49.01 -10.91
C GLY A 7 -4.85 47.59 -11.48
N TYR A 8 -6.00 46.85 -11.61
CA TYR A 8 -6.04 45.46 -12.17
C TYR A 8 -5.87 45.53 -13.68
N ALA A 9 -4.91 44.76 -14.21
CA ALA A 9 -4.81 44.46 -15.65
C ALA A 9 -5.35 43.07 -15.93
N THR A 10 -6.45 42.97 -16.64
CA THR A 10 -7.03 41.73 -17.18
C THR A 10 -6.32 41.35 -18.47
N ALA A 11 -5.68 40.17 -18.49
CA ALA A 11 -5.16 39.55 -19.71
C ALA A 11 -6.16 38.49 -20.21
N ALA A 12 -6.66 38.69 -21.43
CA ALA A 12 -7.52 37.75 -22.15
C ALA A 12 -6.64 36.69 -22.82
N LEU A 13 -6.88 35.42 -22.57
CA LEU A 13 -6.31 34.31 -23.32
C LEU A 13 -7.28 33.92 -24.46
N ALA A 14 -6.79 34.03 -25.70
CA ALA A 14 -7.43 33.50 -26.87
C ALA A 14 -7.18 31.99 -26.98
N GLY A 15 -8.24 31.19 -26.98
CA GLY A 15 -8.17 29.75 -27.19
C GLY A 15 -8.04 29.44 -28.72
N ILE A 16 -7.06 28.61 -29.04
CA ILE A 16 -6.93 28.03 -30.40
C ILE A 16 -7.55 26.63 -30.36
N LEU A 17 -8.65 26.46 -31.11
CA LEU A 17 -9.32 25.19 -31.33
C LEU A 17 -8.63 24.45 -32.49
N VAL A 18 -7.94 23.35 -32.25
CA VAL A 18 -7.41 22.48 -33.31
C VAL A 18 -8.40 21.32 -33.50
N VAL A 19 -9.05 21.31 -34.65
CA VAL A 19 -9.91 20.21 -35.11
C VAL A 19 -9.02 19.22 -35.88
N VAL A 20 -8.88 17.99 -35.34
CA VAL A 20 -8.23 16.88 -36.07
C VAL A 20 -9.32 15.97 -36.62
N THR A 21 -9.48 15.98 -37.94
CA THR A 21 -10.31 15.04 -38.70
C THR A 21 -9.55 13.73 -38.92
N ALA A 22 -10.06 12.64 -38.38
CA ALA A 22 -9.55 11.29 -38.64
C ALA A 22 -10.29 10.69 -39.85
N CYS A 23 -9.54 10.33 -40.89
CA CYS A 23 -10.03 9.54 -42.02
C CYS A 23 -10.00 8.06 -41.67
N SER A 24 -11.15 7.41 -41.75
CA SER A 24 -11.31 5.96 -41.68
C SER A 24 -11.13 5.36 -43.07
N SER A 25 -10.26 4.35 -43.22
CA SER A 25 -10.21 3.49 -44.39
C SER A 25 -10.29 2.02 -43.93
N SER A 26 -11.39 1.37 -44.32
CA SER A 26 -11.56 -0.08 -44.20
C SER A 26 -11.06 -0.78 -45.46
N PRO A 27 -10.47 -1.97 -45.38
CA PRO A 27 -10.48 -2.91 -46.49
C PRO A 27 -11.43 -4.10 -46.25
N SER A 28 -12.21 -4.42 -47.25
CA SER A 28 -13.14 -5.53 -47.37
C SER A 28 -12.46 -6.85 -47.74
N GLY A 29 -12.94 -7.94 -47.18
CA GLY A 29 -13.13 -9.35 -47.40
C GLY A 29 -12.13 -10.20 -48.18
N PRO A 30 -12.24 -11.53 -48.21
CA PRO A 30 -13.47 -12.26 -48.55
C PRO A 30 -13.86 -13.46 -47.68
N SER A 31 -15.04 -13.93 -47.92
CA SER A 31 -15.78 -15.03 -47.34
C SER A 31 -15.22 -16.41 -47.67
N GLY A 32 -15.26 -17.33 -46.68
CA GLY A 32 -15.16 -18.76 -46.86
C GLY A 32 -15.88 -19.48 -45.72
N GLY A 33 -16.93 -20.20 -46.09
CA GLY A 33 -17.82 -20.89 -45.17
C GLY A 33 -17.32 -22.28 -44.72
N GLY A 34 -17.93 -22.78 -43.66
CA GLY A 34 -17.76 -24.17 -43.20
C GLY A 34 -18.26 -24.44 -41.78
N ASN A 35 -19.46 -24.78 -41.67
CA ASN A 35 -20.24 -25.72 -40.85
C ASN A 35 -19.69 -26.24 -39.50
N GLY A 36 -20.54 -26.19 -38.44
CA GLY A 36 -20.84 -27.36 -37.58
C GLY A 36 -20.53 -27.27 -36.12
N GLY A 37 -21.52 -27.12 -35.28
CA GLY A 37 -21.65 -28.00 -34.11
C GLY A 37 -21.38 -27.43 -32.70
N GLY A 38 -22.44 -27.30 -31.94
CA GLY A 38 -22.45 -27.81 -30.57
C GLY A 38 -22.11 -26.89 -29.44
N GLY A 39 -23.12 -26.52 -28.69
CA GLY A 39 -23.23 -25.77 -27.47
C GLY A 39 -22.24 -26.10 -26.35
N GLY A 40 -22.16 -25.15 -25.46
CA GLY A 40 -21.53 -25.25 -24.18
C GLY A 40 -21.39 -23.85 -23.58
N GLY A 41 -22.42 -23.40 -22.84
CA GLY A 41 -22.30 -22.24 -21.98
C GLY A 41 -21.27 -22.51 -20.90
N GLY A 42 -20.08 -21.93 -21.07
CA GLY A 42 -19.04 -21.89 -20.07
C GLY A 42 -19.07 -20.53 -19.40
N GLY A 43 -19.64 -20.46 -18.18
CA GLY A 43 -19.45 -19.35 -17.29
C GLY A 43 -17.95 -19.14 -17.08
N GLY A 44 -17.41 -17.99 -17.53
CA GLY A 44 -16.04 -17.61 -17.29
C GLY A 44 -15.79 -17.31 -15.82
N GLY A 45 -15.57 -18.33 -15.01
CA GLY A 45 -14.91 -18.19 -13.73
C GLY A 45 -13.48 -17.70 -14.00
N GLY A 46 -13.10 -16.56 -13.43
CA GLY A 46 -11.71 -16.13 -13.39
C GLY A 46 -10.89 -17.22 -12.72
N GLY A 47 -10.19 -18.03 -13.51
CA GLY A 47 -9.34 -19.09 -12.98
C GLY A 47 -8.15 -18.48 -12.24
N ALA A 48 -7.83 -19.07 -11.08
CA ALA A 48 -6.63 -18.75 -10.34
C ALA A 48 -5.41 -18.88 -11.27
N THR A 49 -4.49 -17.90 -11.21
CA THR A 49 -3.28 -17.89 -12.05
C THR A 49 -2.30 -18.98 -11.66
N GLY A 50 -2.40 -19.50 -10.44
CA GLY A 50 -1.49 -20.48 -9.85
C GLY A 50 -0.11 -19.91 -9.50
N LEU A 51 0.08 -18.60 -9.69
CA LEU A 51 1.36 -17.96 -9.45
C LEU A 51 1.59 -17.69 -7.96
N THR A 52 2.82 -17.96 -7.51
CA THR A 52 3.33 -17.55 -6.20
C THR A 52 4.12 -16.26 -6.37
N VAL A 53 3.80 -15.23 -5.59
CA VAL A 53 4.45 -13.92 -5.63
C VAL A 53 4.99 -13.59 -4.25
N THR A 54 6.19 -13.00 -4.20
CA THR A 54 6.80 -12.51 -2.95
C THR A 54 6.65 -11.01 -2.84
N MET A 55 6.17 -10.54 -1.68
CA MET A 55 6.11 -9.14 -1.30
C MET A 55 6.91 -8.92 0.00
N LEU A 56 7.68 -7.85 0.05
CA LEU A 56 8.42 -7.45 1.25
C LEU A 56 7.81 -6.17 1.80
N GLY A 57 7.42 -6.15 3.06
CA GLY A 57 6.74 -5.03 3.70
C GLY A 57 7.59 -4.36 4.76
N ALA A 58 7.71 -3.03 4.73
CA ALA A 58 8.25 -2.21 5.81
C ALA A 58 7.75 -0.77 5.69
N GLY A 59 7.60 -0.08 6.81
CA GLY A 59 7.45 1.36 6.92
C GLY A 59 8.55 1.95 7.79
N ASP A 60 8.51 3.27 8.00
CA ASP A 60 9.35 3.96 8.98
C ASP A 60 10.86 3.78 8.69
N ILE A 61 11.30 4.31 7.52
CA ILE A 61 12.55 3.84 6.91
C ILE A 61 13.68 4.86 7.00
N GLY A 62 13.61 5.91 6.21
CA GLY A 62 14.74 6.77 5.85
C GLY A 62 15.03 7.87 6.85
N MET A 63 15.59 7.54 8.01
CA MET A 63 16.04 8.52 9.01
C MET A 63 17.54 8.74 8.88
N CYS A 64 17.95 9.97 8.57
CA CYS A 64 19.36 10.33 8.43
C CYS A 64 20.16 10.04 9.71
N GLY A 65 21.38 9.52 9.54
CA GLY A 65 22.27 9.19 10.65
C GLY A 65 21.99 7.84 11.32
N ARG A 66 20.97 7.11 10.89
CA ARG A 66 20.64 5.77 11.42
C ARG A 66 21.30 4.68 10.57
N PRO A 67 22.22 3.89 11.13
CA PRO A 67 22.86 2.80 10.39
C PRO A 67 21.89 1.68 10.03
N GLU A 68 20.76 1.57 10.73
CA GLU A 68 19.74 0.56 10.51
C GLU A 68 19.08 0.71 9.13
N VAL A 69 18.97 1.93 8.58
CA VAL A 69 18.48 2.18 7.21
C VAL A 69 19.31 1.40 6.18
N ALA A 70 20.65 1.43 6.35
CA ALA A 70 21.55 0.68 5.48
C ALA A 70 21.51 -0.82 5.76
N GLN A 71 21.26 -1.23 7.01
CA GLN A 71 21.20 -2.65 7.39
C GLN A 71 19.96 -3.32 6.84
N THR A 72 18.79 -2.68 6.94
CA THR A 72 17.54 -3.17 6.34
C THR A 72 17.61 -3.17 4.82
N ALA A 73 18.23 -2.15 4.20
CA ALA A 73 18.46 -2.16 2.76
C ALA A 73 19.36 -3.34 2.32
N ARG A 74 20.41 -3.68 3.08
CA ARG A 74 21.23 -4.87 2.79
C ARG A 74 20.45 -6.17 2.93
N LEU A 75 19.58 -6.27 3.92
CA LEU A 75 18.67 -7.42 4.06
C LEU A 75 17.78 -7.56 2.82
N VAL A 76 17.13 -6.47 2.40
CA VAL A 76 16.25 -6.42 1.21
C VAL A 76 17.00 -6.74 -0.08
N ALA A 77 18.28 -6.33 -0.20
CA ALA A 77 19.11 -6.62 -1.38
C ALA A 77 19.37 -8.13 -1.59
N GLY A 78 19.31 -8.91 -0.52
CA GLY A 78 19.44 -10.37 -0.57
C GLY A 78 18.10 -11.12 -0.78
N LEU A 79 16.99 -10.39 -0.98
CA LEU A 79 15.65 -10.96 -1.09
C LEU A 79 15.01 -10.60 -2.43
N GLU A 80 14.29 -11.55 -3.02
CA GLU A 80 13.47 -11.32 -4.19
C GLU A 80 12.07 -10.81 -3.79
N GLY A 81 11.34 -10.23 -4.76
CA GLY A 81 9.96 -9.76 -4.61
C GLY A 81 9.84 -8.24 -4.62
N ASP A 82 8.62 -7.75 -4.78
CA ASP A 82 8.31 -6.33 -4.76
C ASP A 82 8.19 -5.79 -3.33
N LEU A 83 8.26 -4.46 -3.19
CA LEU A 83 8.32 -3.77 -1.90
C LEU A 83 7.03 -3.01 -1.64
N LEU A 84 6.36 -3.34 -0.54
CA LEU A 84 5.23 -2.62 0.02
C LEU A 84 5.75 -1.63 1.08
N LEU A 85 5.89 -0.36 0.70
CA LEU A 85 6.40 0.69 1.57
C LEU A 85 5.23 1.33 2.33
N ALA A 86 5.14 1.05 3.63
CA ALA A 86 4.00 1.36 4.47
C ALA A 86 4.08 2.75 5.15
N GLY A 87 4.57 3.76 4.44
CA GLY A 87 4.62 5.16 4.88
C GLY A 87 5.81 5.51 5.76
N ASP A 88 5.94 6.81 6.06
CA ASP A 88 7.07 7.42 6.77
C ASP A 88 8.41 6.97 6.17
N ILE A 89 8.52 7.22 4.88
CA ILE A 89 9.62 6.70 4.07
C ILE A 89 10.87 7.59 4.20
N ALA A 90 10.68 8.90 4.47
CA ALA A 90 11.80 9.83 4.58
C ALA A 90 11.61 10.88 5.68
N TYR A 91 12.35 10.75 6.80
CA TYR A 91 12.26 11.56 8.01
C TYR A 91 13.07 12.87 7.92
N PHE A 92 12.61 13.99 8.63
CA PHE A 92 11.39 14.00 9.47
C PHE A 92 10.19 14.59 8.73
N GLN A 93 10.39 15.43 7.71
CA GLN A 93 9.31 16.20 7.07
C GLN A 93 8.98 15.73 5.66
N GLY A 94 9.43 14.55 5.25
CA GLY A 94 9.20 14.05 3.89
C GLY A 94 9.64 15.02 2.79
N THR A 95 10.66 15.84 3.04
CA THR A 95 11.17 16.81 2.05
C THR A 95 11.96 16.14 0.94
N ALA A 96 12.12 16.80 -0.21
CA ALA A 96 12.99 16.31 -1.28
C ALA A 96 14.43 16.05 -0.79
N ALA A 97 14.92 16.81 0.19
CA ALA A 97 16.21 16.59 0.82
C ALA A 97 16.20 15.30 1.66
N ASN A 98 15.14 15.04 2.44
CA ASN A 98 15.05 13.80 3.21
C ASN A 98 15.04 12.57 2.29
N PHE A 99 14.28 12.59 1.19
CA PHE A 99 14.32 11.52 0.19
C PHE A 99 15.71 11.36 -0.42
N ARG A 100 16.34 12.45 -0.86
CA ARG A 100 17.65 12.41 -1.51
C ARG A 100 18.77 11.91 -0.58
N ASP A 101 18.77 12.37 0.68
CA ASP A 101 19.93 12.22 1.58
C ASP A 101 19.76 11.06 2.57
N CYS A 102 18.52 10.73 2.98
CA CYS A 102 18.27 9.76 4.04
C CYS A 102 17.74 8.40 3.51
N PHE A 103 16.91 8.41 2.47
CA PHE A 103 16.31 7.20 1.90
C PHE A 103 17.04 6.71 0.63
N ASN A 104 17.21 7.58 -0.35
CA ASN A 104 17.73 7.23 -1.67
C ASN A 104 19.11 6.55 -1.66
N PRO A 105 20.09 6.94 -0.82
CA PRO A 105 21.40 6.30 -0.82
C PRO A 105 21.38 4.81 -0.52
N PHE A 106 20.35 4.34 0.17
CA PHE A 106 20.25 2.94 0.62
C PHE A 106 19.14 2.18 -0.11
N TRP A 107 17.91 2.74 -0.13
CA TRP A 107 16.72 2.09 -0.67
C TRP A 107 16.44 2.48 -2.14
N GLY A 108 17.06 3.54 -2.66
CA GLY A 108 16.88 4.00 -4.05
C GLY A 108 17.24 2.96 -5.12
N GLN A 109 18.11 2.02 -4.80
CA GLN A 109 18.47 0.92 -5.69
C GLN A 109 17.31 -0.03 -6.03
N PHE A 110 16.23 -0.03 -5.23
CA PHE A 110 15.06 -0.90 -5.40
C PHE A 110 13.91 -0.21 -6.15
N ARG A 111 14.15 0.91 -6.82
CA ARG A 111 13.14 1.76 -7.46
C ARG A 111 12.15 1.00 -8.35
N SER A 112 12.59 -0.02 -9.07
CA SER A 112 11.75 -0.83 -9.96
C SER A 112 10.82 -1.80 -9.24
N ARG A 113 10.94 -1.90 -7.91
CA ARG A 113 10.20 -2.86 -7.07
C ARG A 113 9.21 -2.16 -6.11
N TRP A 114 9.11 -0.83 -6.11
CA TRP A 114 8.33 -0.09 -5.12
C TRP A 114 6.85 -0.06 -5.44
N HIS A 115 6.05 -0.23 -4.39
CA HIS A 115 4.67 0.17 -4.25
C HIS A 115 4.57 0.91 -2.92
N ALA A 116 4.23 2.19 -2.94
CA ALA A 116 4.34 3.04 -1.75
C ALA A 116 3.01 3.67 -1.36
N VAL A 117 2.81 3.85 -0.06
CA VAL A 117 1.79 4.73 0.52
C VAL A 117 2.48 5.79 1.37
N PRO A 118 1.93 7.01 1.50
CA PRO A 118 2.53 8.04 2.36
C PRO A 118 2.20 7.81 3.83
N GLY A 119 3.10 8.21 4.72
CA GLY A 119 2.85 8.35 6.14
C GLY A 119 2.62 9.81 6.56
N ASN A 120 2.51 10.05 7.87
CA ASN A 120 2.30 11.42 8.37
C ASN A 120 3.52 12.32 8.17
N HIS A 121 4.73 11.77 8.20
CA HIS A 121 5.95 12.54 7.94
C HIS A 121 6.04 13.05 6.49
N GLU A 122 5.48 12.36 5.52
CA GLU A 122 5.36 12.88 4.16
C GLU A 122 4.41 14.09 4.10
N TYR A 123 3.37 14.11 4.92
CA TYR A 123 2.39 15.21 5.00
C TYR A 123 2.85 16.41 5.84
N GLU A 124 3.99 16.34 6.56
CA GLU A 124 4.67 17.52 7.09
C GLU A 124 5.12 18.47 5.96
N SER A 125 5.36 17.94 4.77
CA SER A 125 5.45 18.70 3.53
C SER A 125 4.07 18.87 2.90
N ALA A 126 3.71 20.10 2.52
CA ALA A 126 2.38 20.44 2.03
C ALA A 126 1.89 19.50 0.92
N GLY A 127 0.78 18.80 1.19
CA GLY A 127 0.17 17.84 0.27
C GLY A 127 1.08 16.67 -0.09
N ALA A 128 2.06 16.33 0.73
CA ALA A 128 3.07 15.30 0.46
C ALA A 128 3.74 15.46 -0.92
N ALA A 129 3.86 16.69 -1.43
CA ALA A 129 4.32 16.95 -2.79
C ALA A 129 5.70 16.34 -3.12
N PRO A 130 6.72 16.37 -2.23
CA PRO A 130 8.01 15.72 -2.51
C PRO A 130 7.89 14.19 -2.61
N TYR A 131 7.00 13.56 -1.84
CA TYR A 131 6.71 12.12 -1.92
C TYR A 131 6.18 11.74 -3.30
N PHE A 132 5.14 12.43 -3.79
CA PHE A 132 4.59 12.17 -5.12
C PHE A 132 5.61 12.41 -6.22
N ALA A 133 6.42 13.46 -6.10
CA ALA A 133 7.48 13.75 -7.07
C ALA A 133 8.59 12.69 -7.08
N TYR A 134 8.90 12.09 -5.91
CA TYR A 134 9.95 11.10 -5.77
C TYR A 134 9.52 9.70 -6.26
N PHE A 135 8.32 9.25 -5.87
CA PHE A 135 7.83 7.91 -6.20
C PHE A 135 7.16 7.82 -7.58
N GLY A 136 6.58 8.92 -8.09
CA GLY A 136 5.87 8.91 -9.37
C GLY A 136 4.80 7.80 -9.41
N ASP A 137 4.87 6.93 -10.42
CA ASP A 137 3.88 5.86 -10.64
C ASP A 137 3.82 4.84 -9.47
N ALA A 138 4.90 4.69 -8.70
CA ALA A 138 4.92 3.80 -7.54
C ALA A 138 4.05 4.30 -6.37
N ALA A 139 3.65 5.59 -6.37
CA ALA A 139 2.68 6.19 -5.46
C ALA A 139 1.24 6.16 -5.99
N GLY A 140 1.03 5.55 -7.17
CA GLY A 140 -0.24 5.56 -7.89
C GLY A 140 -0.51 6.85 -8.66
N PRO A 141 -1.78 7.15 -9.02
CA PRO A 141 -2.13 8.35 -9.75
C PRO A 141 -1.72 9.62 -9.02
N PRO A 142 -1.18 10.64 -9.73
CA PRO A 142 -0.62 11.84 -9.11
C PRO A 142 -1.56 12.51 -8.11
N GLY A 143 -1.08 12.71 -6.88
CA GLY A 143 -1.78 13.44 -5.83
C GLY A 143 -2.93 12.70 -5.15
N LEU A 144 -3.23 11.43 -5.53
CA LEU A 144 -4.29 10.65 -4.86
C LEU A 144 -3.79 9.92 -3.60
N GLY A 145 -2.57 9.39 -3.61
CA GLY A 145 -2.00 8.62 -2.51
C GLY A 145 -2.59 7.21 -2.33
N TYR A 146 -3.52 6.81 -3.22
CA TYR A 146 -4.10 5.47 -3.19
C TYR A 146 -4.24 4.88 -4.60
N HIS A 147 -4.01 3.57 -4.69
CA HIS A 147 -4.12 2.79 -5.92
C HIS A 147 -4.31 1.30 -5.61
N SER A 148 -4.40 0.47 -6.63
CA SER A 148 -4.43 -0.98 -6.48
C SER A 148 -3.53 -1.65 -7.50
N LEU A 149 -3.04 -2.82 -7.14
CA LEU A 149 -2.31 -3.71 -8.04
C LEU A 149 -2.78 -5.15 -7.86
N THR A 150 -2.47 -5.98 -8.85
CA THR A 150 -2.70 -7.42 -8.78
C THR A 150 -1.35 -8.13 -8.71
N ALA A 151 -1.18 -9.01 -7.73
CA ALA A 151 0.01 -9.82 -7.55
C ALA A 151 -0.39 -11.31 -7.51
N GLY A 152 -0.22 -12.01 -8.64
CA GLY A 152 -0.75 -13.36 -8.80
C GLY A 152 -2.28 -13.38 -8.61
N ASP A 153 -2.75 -14.14 -7.64
CA ASP A 153 -4.17 -14.27 -7.29
C ASP A 153 -4.59 -13.35 -6.14
N TRP A 154 -3.86 -12.25 -5.94
CA TRP A 154 -4.10 -11.27 -4.88
C TRP A 154 -4.43 -9.88 -5.44
N LEU A 155 -5.49 -9.26 -4.93
CA LEU A 155 -5.71 -7.83 -5.01
C LEU A 155 -4.94 -7.16 -3.86
N ILE A 156 -4.10 -6.18 -4.16
CA ILE A 156 -3.44 -5.36 -3.14
C ILE A 156 -3.95 -3.93 -3.26
N LEU A 157 -4.54 -3.41 -2.19
CA LEU A 157 -5.00 -2.04 -2.08
C LEU A 157 -3.94 -1.23 -1.33
N MET A 158 -3.33 -0.27 -2.01
CA MET A 158 -2.42 0.72 -1.43
C MET A 158 -3.25 1.94 -1.08
N LEU A 159 -3.35 2.30 0.20
CA LEU A 159 -4.29 3.31 0.71
C LEU A 159 -3.57 4.38 1.54
N ASP A 160 -4.08 5.59 1.52
CA ASP A 160 -3.54 6.71 2.26
C ASP A 160 -4.35 6.96 3.54
N SER A 161 -3.76 6.68 4.68
CA SER A 161 -4.39 6.90 5.98
C SER A 161 -4.29 8.34 6.49
N ASN A 162 -3.73 9.28 5.72
CA ASN A 162 -3.69 10.71 6.08
C ASN A 162 -4.87 11.50 5.53
N ILE A 163 -5.63 10.92 4.60
CA ILE A 163 -6.80 11.54 3.99
C ILE A 163 -8.10 10.82 4.40
N PRO A 164 -9.29 11.42 4.19
CA PRO A 164 -10.55 10.79 4.57
C PRO A 164 -10.73 9.39 3.96
N ALA A 165 -10.97 8.40 4.82
CA ALA A 165 -11.23 7.00 4.47
C ALA A 165 -12.58 6.49 5.00
N THR A 166 -13.44 7.41 5.47
CA THR A 166 -14.79 7.11 5.92
C THR A 166 -15.70 6.75 4.77
N ARG A 167 -16.80 6.04 5.06
CA ARG A 167 -17.82 5.66 4.08
C ARG A 167 -18.27 6.85 3.23
N GLY A 168 -18.20 6.70 1.91
CA GLY A 168 -18.57 7.74 0.93
C GLY A 168 -17.44 8.74 0.62
N SER A 169 -16.27 8.64 1.23
CA SER A 169 -15.10 9.39 0.77
C SER A 169 -14.61 8.87 -0.59
N PRO A 170 -13.90 9.69 -1.40
CA PRO A 170 -13.38 9.26 -2.69
C PRO A 170 -12.51 7.99 -2.60
N GLN A 171 -11.66 7.89 -1.57
CA GLN A 171 -10.80 6.73 -1.35
C GLN A 171 -11.60 5.48 -0.95
N TRP A 172 -12.62 5.64 -0.08
CA TRP A 172 -13.50 4.53 0.29
C TRP A 172 -14.26 4.00 -0.92
N ASP A 173 -14.81 4.91 -1.76
CA ASP A 173 -15.50 4.54 -2.99
C ASP A 173 -14.58 3.88 -4.02
N PHE A 174 -13.30 4.30 -4.09
CA PHE A 174 -12.28 3.62 -4.88
C PHE A 174 -12.09 2.19 -4.43
N ALA A 175 -11.83 1.97 -3.13
CA ALA A 175 -11.61 0.64 -2.56
C ALA A 175 -12.84 -0.26 -2.77
N ARG A 176 -14.04 0.25 -2.54
CA ARG A 176 -15.29 -0.47 -2.80
C ARG A 176 -15.38 -0.95 -4.26
N ARG A 177 -15.14 -0.06 -5.23
CA ARG A 177 -15.17 -0.43 -6.66
C ARG A 177 -14.10 -1.45 -7.02
N ALA A 178 -12.90 -1.34 -6.46
CA ALA A 178 -11.83 -2.32 -6.68
C ALA A 178 -12.22 -3.69 -6.15
N LEU A 179 -12.81 -3.76 -4.94
CA LEU A 179 -13.30 -5.00 -4.33
C LEU A 179 -14.47 -5.62 -5.11
N GLU A 180 -15.45 -4.82 -5.56
CA GLU A 180 -16.57 -5.29 -6.37
C GLU A 180 -16.14 -5.79 -7.75
N GLY A 181 -15.10 -5.17 -8.32
CA GLY A 181 -14.56 -5.52 -9.64
C GLY A 181 -13.50 -6.62 -9.61
N GLN A 182 -13.04 -7.03 -8.43
CA GLN A 182 -11.96 -8.01 -8.33
C GLN A 182 -12.37 -9.39 -8.85
N ARG A 183 -11.37 -10.08 -9.39
CA ARG A 183 -11.50 -11.47 -9.85
C ARG A 183 -10.53 -12.41 -9.15
N THR A 184 -9.75 -11.86 -8.20
CA THR A 184 -8.79 -12.60 -7.39
C THR A 184 -9.45 -13.09 -6.10
N PRO A 185 -9.13 -14.29 -5.60
CA PRO A 185 -9.74 -14.84 -4.40
C PRO A 185 -9.27 -14.17 -3.11
N CYS A 186 -8.12 -13.49 -3.12
CA CYS A 186 -7.47 -12.99 -1.93
C CYS A 186 -7.24 -11.47 -1.99
N THR A 187 -7.29 -10.79 -0.84
CA THR A 187 -7.09 -9.35 -0.73
C THR A 187 -6.14 -9.00 0.40
N MET A 188 -5.19 -8.10 0.11
CA MET A 188 -4.34 -7.42 1.08
C MET A 188 -4.57 -5.91 0.97
N ALA A 189 -4.47 -5.20 2.08
CA ALA A 189 -4.42 -3.73 2.07
C ALA A 189 -3.17 -3.23 2.80
N VAL A 190 -2.66 -2.09 2.36
CA VAL A 190 -1.48 -1.41 2.93
C VAL A 190 -1.83 0.03 3.19
N TRP A 191 -1.59 0.51 4.41
CA TRP A 191 -1.67 1.92 4.80
C TRP A 191 -0.79 2.20 6.01
N HIS A 192 -0.52 3.45 6.33
CA HIS A 192 0.48 3.80 7.33
C HIS A 192 -0.01 3.63 8.78
N HIS A 193 -1.11 4.28 9.19
CA HIS A 193 -1.55 4.30 10.59
C HIS A 193 -2.32 3.03 10.98
N PRO A 194 -1.83 2.18 11.89
CA PRO A 194 -2.51 0.95 12.28
C PRO A 194 -3.82 1.24 13.02
N LEU A 195 -4.88 0.47 12.76
CA LEU A 195 -6.13 0.58 13.51
C LEU A 195 -5.95 0.12 14.96
N PHE A 196 -5.14 -0.90 15.17
CA PHE A 196 -4.82 -1.44 16.50
C PHE A 196 -3.31 -1.45 16.72
N SER A 197 -2.86 -1.03 17.91
CA SER A 197 -1.45 -1.05 18.28
C SER A 197 -1.22 -1.18 19.78
N SER A 198 -0.17 -1.90 20.12
CA SER A 198 0.42 -1.94 21.46
C SER A 198 1.52 -0.89 21.66
N GLY A 199 1.86 -0.14 20.63
CA GLY A 199 2.94 0.86 20.61
C GLY A 199 2.56 2.19 21.25
N GLN A 200 3.48 3.15 21.15
CA GLN A 200 3.35 4.47 21.78
C GLN A 200 2.27 5.32 21.13
N ASN A 201 2.11 5.24 19.81
CA ASN A 201 1.10 5.98 19.07
C ASN A 201 -0.31 5.42 19.29
N GLY A 202 -0.41 4.11 19.60
CA GLY A 202 -1.66 3.44 19.94
C GLY A 202 -2.60 3.26 18.75
N ASN A 203 -3.87 3.03 19.06
CA ASN A 203 -4.90 2.79 18.06
C ASN A 203 -5.23 4.06 17.27
N ASN A 204 -5.35 3.94 15.94
CA ASN A 204 -5.81 5.03 15.09
C ASN A 204 -7.13 4.68 14.38
N PRO A 205 -8.27 5.22 14.83
CA PRO A 205 -9.59 4.81 14.35
C PRO A 205 -9.98 5.36 12.97
N GLN A 206 -9.16 6.20 12.34
CA GLN A 206 -9.53 6.86 11.07
C GLN A 206 -9.73 5.87 9.90
N MET A 207 -9.12 4.67 9.97
CA MET A 207 -9.27 3.62 8.96
C MET A 207 -10.36 2.59 9.31
N ARG A 208 -11.19 2.81 10.35
CA ARG A 208 -12.20 1.86 10.80
C ARG A 208 -13.24 1.53 9.73
N ASP A 209 -13.77 2.54 9.04
CA ASP A 209 -14.77 2.33 7.98
C ASP A 209 -14.18 1.59 6.78
N MET A 210 -12.90 1.85 6.48
CA MET A 210 -12.16 1.12 5.45
C MET A 210 -11.95 -0.33 5.86
N TRP A 211 -11.56 -0.58 7.11
CA TRP A 211 -11.46 -1.95 7.63
C TRP A 211 -12.79 -2.70 7.54
N ALA A 212 -13.91 -2.06 7.96
CA ALA A 212 -15.23 -2.67 7.87
C ALA A 212 -15.62 -3.03 6.42
N LEU A 213 -15.24 -2.18 5.44
CA LEU A 213 -15.42 -2.49 4.02
C LEU A 213 -14.60 -3.72 3.60
N LEU A 214 -13.33 -3.78 3.99
CA LEU A 214 -12.44 -4.91 3.71
C LEU A 214 -12.96 -6.20 4.34
N GLU A 215 -13.39 -6.14 5.59
CA GLU A 215 -13.96 -7.27 6.34
C GLU A 215 -15.22 -7.83 5.64
N ALA A 216 -16.13 -6.95 5.22
CA ALA A 216 -17.33 -7.34 4.46
C ALA A 216 -17.01 -7.99 3.10
N ASN A 217 -15.83 -7.73 2.55
CA ASN A 217 -15.32 -8.30 1.30
C ASN A 217 -14.24 -9.38 1.51
N ARG A 218 -14.13 -9.91 2.75
CA ARG A 218 -13.26 -11.04 3.11
C ARG A 218 -11.77 -10.82 2.85
N ALA A 219 -11.29 -9.59 3.04
CA ALA A 219 -9.85 -9.34 2.97
C ALA A 219 -9.10 -10.10 4.08
N GLU A 220 -7.89 -10.55 3.78
CA GLU A 220 -7.09 -11.42 4.66
C GLU A 220 -6.12 -10.65 5.53
N VAL A 221 -5.42 -9.67 4.94
CA VAL A 221 -4.23 -9.05 5.53
C VAL A 221 -4.29 -7.52 5.42
N ILE A 222 -3.86 -6.87 6.49
CA ILE A 222 -3.53 -5.44 6.51
C ILE A 222 -2.09 -5.29 6.96
N LEU A 223 -1.30 -4.50 6.22
CA LEU A 223 0.04 -4.07 6.59
C LEU A 223 0.06 -2.59 6.90
N SER A 224 0.66 -2.22 8.03
CA SER A 224 0.83 -0.84 8.48
C SER A 224 2.26 -0.57 8.98
N GLY A 225 2.60 0.72 9.17
CA GLY A 225 3.81 1.22 9.83
C GLY A 225 3.47 2.03 11.09
N HIS A 226 4.03 3.25 11.20
CA HIS A 226 3.72 4.30 12.18
C HIS A 226 4.20 4.02 13.61
N ASP A 227 3.89 2.88 14.20
CA ASP A 227 4.55 2.44 15.42
C ASP A 227 5.84 1.70 15.04
N HIS A 228 6.96 2.20 15.51
CA HIS A 228 8.29 1.72 15.12
C HIS A 228 8.62 0.42 15.86
N LEU A 229 7.89 -0.62 15.51
CA LEU A 229 7.97 -1.97 16.07
C LEU A 229 7.41 -2.98 15.06
N TYR A 230 7.63 -4.27 15.31
CA TYR A 230 6.86 -5.31 14.64
C TYR A 230 5.76 -5.82 15.58
N GLU A 231 4.53 -5.83 15.10
CA GLU A 231 3.41 -6.43 15.81
C GLU A 231 2.49 -7.18 14.83
N ARG A 232 2.03 -8.35 15.27
CA ARG A 232 1.03 -9.12 14.53
C ARG A 232 -0.14 -9.46 15.43
N PHE A 233 -1.33 -9.23 14.90
CA PHE A 233 -2.59 -9.52 15.59
C PHE A 233 -3.19 -10.84 15.11
N ALA A 234 -4.00 -11.49 15.97
CA ALA A 234 -4.95 -12.49 15.56
C ALA A 234 -5.97 -11.89 14.58
N ARG A 235 -6.68 -12.72 13.83
CA ARG A 235 -7.79 -12.27 12.99
C ARG A 235 -8.87 -11.62 13.87
N GLN A 236 -9.28 -10.42 13.51
CA GLN A 236 -10.23 -9.63 14.28
C GLN A 236 -11.09 -8.73 13.40
N THR A 237 -12.22 -8.28 13.95
CA THR A 237 -13.13 -7.34 13.29
C THR A 237 -12.62 -5.91 13.36
N SER A 238 -13.28 -5.00 12.66
CA SER A 238 -13.05 -3.54 12.74
C SER A 238 -13.26 -2.96 14.15
N GLU A 239 -13.99 -3.67 15.02
CA GLU A 239 -14.22 -3.30 16.42
C GLU A 239 -13.21 -3.93 17.39
N GLY A 240 -12.28 -4.75 16.89
CA GLY A 240 -11.27 -5.45 17.70
C GLY A 240 -11.79 -6.71 18.40
N ASN A 241 -12.93 -7.25 17.98
CA ASN A 241 -13.39 -8.52 18.47
C ASN A 241 -12.65 -9.67 17.75
N PRO A 242 -12.21 -10.72 18.47
CA PRO A 242 -11.62 -11.88 17.82
C PRO A 242 -12.60 -12.51 16.83
N ASP A 243 -12.17 -12.72 15.60
CA ASP A 243 -12.94 -13.46 14.59
C ASP A 243 -11.99 -14.32 13.75
N PRO A 244 -11.71 -15.55 14.15
CA PRO A 244 -10.78 -16.42 13.45
C PRO A 244 -11.29 -16.86 12.07
N VAL A 245 -12.59 -16.71 11.80
CA VAL A 245 -13.23 -17.12 10.55
C VAL A 245 -13.27 -15.98 9.55
N ASN A 246 -13.79 -14.79 9.93
CA ASN A 246 -14.01 -13.68 9.00
C ASN A 246 -13.17 -12.43 9.32
N GLY A 247 -12.45 -12.41 10.44
CA GLY A 247 -11.62 -11.28 10.83
C GLY A 247 -10.39 -11.12 9.93
N ILE A 248 -9.78 -9.95 9.93
CA ILE A 248 -8.58 -9.61 9.16
C ILE A 248 -7.35 -9.68 10.08
N ARG A 249 -6.23 -10.19 9.58
CA ARG A 249 -4.95 -10.16 10.28
C ARG A 249 -4.21 -8.88 10.00
N GLN A 250 -3.88 -8.12 11.04
CA GLN A 250 -3.06 -6.92 10.94
C GLN A 250 -1.61 -7.21 11.28
N PHE A 251 -0.73 -6.63 10.48
CA PHE A 251 0.70 -6.51 10.72
C PHE A 251 1.07 -5.04 10.83
N THR A 252 1.84 -4.68 11.86
CA THR A 252 2.55 -3.42 11.95
C THR A 252 4.04 -3.71 11.78
N ALA A 253 4.69 -3.07 10.81
CA ALA A 253 6.09 -3.27 10.49
C ALA A 253 6.81 -1.93 10.28
N GLY A 254 6.77 -1.07 11.32
CA GLY A 254 7.51 0.19 11.39
C GLY A 254 8.99 -0.03 11.70
N THR A 255 9.61 -0.98 11.01
CA THR A 255 10.93 -1.53 11.36
C THR A 255 11.98 -1.29 10.29
N GLY A 256 11.69 -0.40 9.31
CA GLY A 256 12.51 -0.18 8.12
C GLY A 256 13.82 0.56 8.36
N GLY A 257 14.00 1.26 9.51
CA GLY A 257 15.26 1.96 9.79
C GLY A 257 15.19 3.16 10.72
N ALA A 258 14.00 3.75 10.95
CA ALA A 258 13.78 4.75 11.99
C ALA A 258 13.94 4.11 13.39
N GLU A 259 14.13 4.93 14.44
CA GLU A 259 14.34 4.40 15.79
C GLU A 259 13.17 3.55 16.27
N LEU A 260 13.44 2.43 16.97
CA LEU A 260 12.37 1.58 17.48
C LEU A 260 11.72 2.17 18.74
N TYR A 261 10.41 1.98 18.89
CA TYR A 261 9.63 2.38 20.07
C TYR A 261 9.32 1.19 20.95
N SER A 262 9.21 1.45 22.27
CA SER A 262 8.80 0.42 23.21
C SER A 262 7.30 0.15 23.14
N PHE A 263 6.91 -1.09 23.41
CA PHE A 263 5.52 -1.43 23.68
C PHE A 263 5.06 -0.77 24.98
N VAL A 264 3.91 -0.10 24.94
CA VAL A 264 3.32 0.55 26.13
C VAL A 264 2.41 -0.42 26.88
N ARG A 265 1.68 -1.25 26.14
CA ARG A 265 0.77 -2.27 26.66
C ARG A 265 0.63 -3.40 25.64
N ALA A 266 0.15 -4.56 26.07
CA ALA A 266 -0.33 -5.57 25.13
C ALA A 266 -1.77 -5.21 24.74
N ALA A 267 -2.01 -4.90 23.46
CA ALA A 267 -3.36 -4.73 22.96
C ALA A 267 -4.09 -6.09 22.92
N PRO A 268 -5.43 -6.11 23.05
CA PRO A 268 -6.19 -7.33 22.82
C PRO A 268 -5.86 -7.93 21.43
N ASN A 269 -5.85 -9.25 21.33
CA ASN A 269 -5.56 -10.01 20.10
C ASN A 269 -4.13 -9.86 19.56
N SER A 270 -3.22 -9.15 20.22
CA SER A 270 -1.81 -9.09 19.84
C SER A 270 -1.10 -10.41 20.12
N GLU A 271 -0.62 -11.09 19.05
CA GLU A 271 0.01 -12.43 19.13
C GLU A 271 1.54 -12.37 19.11
N ALA A 272 2.13 -11.45 18.38
CA ALA A 272 3.58 -11.26 18.31
C ALA A 272 3.95 -9.78 18.48
N ARG A 273 4.95 -9.52 19.34
CA ARG A 273 5.50 -8.18 19.64
C ARG A 273 7.01 -8.27 19.68
N ILE A 274 7.68 -7.62 18.72
CA ILE A 274 9.11 -7.75 18.49
C ILE A 274 9.72 -6.38 18.28
N LEU A 275 10.80 -6.09 19.02
CA LEU A 275 11.60 -4.87 18.86
C LEU A 275 12.90 -5.22 18.13
N LYS A 276 12.81 -5.40 16.83
CA LYS A 276 13.94 -5.62 15.92
C LYS A 276 13.70 -4.86 14.62
N PHE A 277 14.78 -4.40 14.02
CA PHE A 277 14.74 -3.90 12.64
C PHE A 277 14.64 -5.07 11.66
N GLY A 278 13.90 -4.88 10.59
CA GLY A 278 13.69 -5.92 9.60
C GLY A 278 12.54 -5.61 8.65
N VAL A 279 12.15 -6.63 7.90
CA VAL A 279 11.03 -6.56 6.94
C VAL A 279 10.14 -7.79 7.08
N VAL A 280 8.87 -7.65 6.76
CA VAL A 280 7.97 -8.80 6.62
C VAL A 280 8.06 -9.32 5.20
N ARG A 281 8.32 -10.59 5.03
CA ARG A 281 8.18 -11.29 3.76
C ARG A 281 6.83 -11.98 3.72
N PHE A 282 6.00 -11.62 2.75
CA PHE A 282 4.77 -12.31 2.42
C PHE A 282 4.99 -13.16 1.16
N THR A 283 4.67 -14.45 1.25
CA THR A 283 4.60 -15.34 0.09
C THR A 283 3.14 -15.55 -0.25
N LEU A 284 2.68 -14.85 -1.28
CA LEU A 284 1.29 -14.85 -1.76
C LEU A 284 1.09 -16.02 -2.72
N ARG A 285 0.31 -17.01 -2.29
CA ARG A 285 -0.08 -18.17 -3.10
C ARG A 285 -1.53 -18.03 -3.56
N PRO A 286 -2.04 -18.87 -4.46
CA PRO A 286 -3.40 -18.74 -5.01
C PRO A 286 -4.53 -18.67 -3.99
N ALA A 287 -4.37 -19.28 -2.83
CA ALA A 287 -5.39 -19.31 -1.79
C ALA A 287 -4.79 -19.27 -0.37
N GLN A 288 -3.57 -18.74 -0.24
CA GLN A 288 -2.83 -18.73 1.02
C GLN A 288 -1.81 -17.61 1.04
N VAL A 289 -1.54 -17.06 2.21
CA VAL A 289 -0.38 -16.22 2.49
C VAL A 289 0.47 -16.89 3.57
N ASP A 290 1.78 -17.02 3.30
CA ASP A 290 2.76 -17.30 4.34
C ASP A 290 3.45 -15.98 4.69
N TRP A 291 3.82 -15.77 5.97
CA TRP A 291 4.62 -14.63 6.38
C TRP A 291 5.82 -15.03 7.20
N GLU A 292 6.87 -14.22 7.10
CA GLU A 292 8.05 -14.29 7.94
C GLU A 292 8.54 -12.87 8.25
N PHE A 293 8.76 -12.56 9.53
CA PHE A 293 9.46 -11.35 9.91
C PHE A 293 10.96 -11.65 9.95
N LEU A 294 11.68 -11.08 8.99
CA LEU A 294 13.11 -11.25 8.79
C LEU A 294 13.85 -10.08 9.44
N ALA A 295 14.58 -10.36 10.50
CA ALA A 295 15.34 -9.34 11.22
C ALA A 295 16.76 -9.17 10.66
N ILE A 296 17.35 -7.96 10.83
CA ILE A 296 18.70 -7.64 10.36
C ILE A 296 19.79 -8.48 11.01
N ASP A 297 19.52 -9.13 12.14
CA ASP A 297 20.44 -10.06 12.81
C ASP A 297 20.43 -11.47 12.18
N GLY A 298 19.68 -11.66 11.08
CA GLY A 298 19.57 -12.93 10.37
C GLY A 298 18.51 -13.89 10.94
N SER A 299 17.81 -13.52 12.01
CA SER A 299 16.76 -14.36 12.60
C SER A 299 15.43 -14.21 11.85
N VAL A 300 14.67 -15.31 11.76
CA VAL A 300 13.23 -15.29 11.45
C VAL A 300 12.51 -15.19 12.80
N ALA A 301 12.08 -13.97 13.16
CA ALA A 301 11.60 -13.67 14.49
C ALA A 301 10.09 -13.96 14.67
N ASP A 302 9.32 -13.97 13.58
CA ASP A 302 7.93 -14.45 13.56
C ASP A 302 7.66 -15.13 12.21
N ARG A 303 6.73 -16.09 12.19
CA ARG A 303 6.27 -16.76 10.97
C ARG A 303 4.90 -17.41 11.17
N GLY A 304 4.21 -17.63 10.07
CA GLY A 304 2.95 -18.36 10.04
C GLY A 304 2.34 -18.38 8.64
N LEU A 305 1.09 -18.82 8.59
CA LEU A 305 0.31 -18.84 7.36
C LEU A 305 -1.18 -18.62 7.66
N ASP A 306 -1.90 -18.08 6.66
CA ASP A 306 -3.36 -18.04 6.63
C ASP A 306 -3.86 -18.45 5.24
N THR A 307 -5.05 -19.06 5.18
CA THR A 307 -5.76 -19.33 3.93
C THR A 307 -6.70 -18.19 3.59
N CYS A 308 -6.88 -17.93 2.30
CA CYS A 308 -7.92 -17.00 1.80
C CYS A 308 -9.32 -17.62 1.97
N ARG A 309 -10.34 -16.76 1.98
CA ARG A 309 -11.71 -17.11 2.38
C ARG A 309 -12.71 -16.90 1.26
#